data_9b2b9672c8c946b7210397c1a2bd6392
#
_entry.id   9b2b9672c8c946b7210397c1a2bd6392
#
_cell.length_a   1.000
_cell.length_b   1.000
_cell.length_c   1.000
_cell.angle_alpha   90.00
_cell.angle_beta   90.00
_cell.angle_gamma   90.00
#
_symmetry.space_group_name_H-M   'P 1'
#
loop_
_entity.id
_entity.type
_entity.pdbx_description
1 polymer ?
#
loop_
_entity_poly.entity_id
_entity_poly.type
_entity_poly.pdbx_seq_one_letter_code
_entity_poly.pdbx_strand_id
1 'polypeptide(L)'
;MVISGNTRLIAHLGYPTAKFKAPMIYNPWLVHQQVDAKVVPMGVKPEDYAAFVPMLFKMTNIIGALVTMPHKIATCGLVQHLSPTAAIAGACNAIRPEADGTLSGDMFDGEG
;
A
#
# COMPACT_ATOMS: atom_id res chain seq x y z
N MET A 1 -6.78 4.52 20.07
CA MET A 1 -5.31 4.65 19.97
C MET A 1 -4.94 5.96 19.30
N VAL A 2 -4.02 6.67 19.88
CA VAL A 2 -3.62 7.98 19.40
C VAL A 2 -2.43 7.83 18.46
N ILE A 3 -2.41 8.62 17.38
CA ILE A 3 -1.26 8.64 16.48
C ILE A 3 -0.14 9.42 17.15
N SER A 4 1.04 8.88 17.13
CA SER A 4 2.24 9.51 17.70
C SER A 4 3.39 9.42 16.71
N GLY A 5 4.55 9.89 17.10
CA GLY A 5 5.74 9.78 16.26
C GLY A 5 6.20 8.35 16.02
N ASN A 6 5.71 7.39 16.82
CA ASN A 6 6.07 6.00 16.66
C ASN A 6 5.06 5.22 15.81
N THR A 7 3.97 5.84 15.38
CA THR A 7 2.94 5.16 14.61
C THR A 7 3.46 4.84 13.22
N ARG A 8 3.27 3.59 12.79
CA ARG A 8 3.66 3.18 11.44
C ARG A 8 2.45 3.27 10.54
N LEU A 9 2.69 3.52 9.26
CA LEU A 9 1.62 3.74 8.30
C LEU A 9 1.63 2.70 7.19
N ILE A 10 0.43 2.30 6.81
CA ILE A 10 0.21 1.49 5.61
C ILE A 10 -0.57 2.41 4.68
N ALA A 11 0.04 2.78 3.57
CA ALA A 11 -0.59 3.67 2.61
C ALA A 11 -1.63 2.90 1.81
N HIS A 12 -2.83 3.46 1.63
CA HIS A 12 -3.83 2.83 0.77
C HIS A 12 -3.95 3.72 -0.46
N LEU A 13 -3.29 3.31 -1.53
CA LEU A 13 -3.08 4.13 -2.72
C LEU A 13 -4.17 3.88 -3.76
N GLY A 14 -4.73 4.94 -4.26
CA GLY A 14 -5.75 4.88 -5.31
C GLY A 14 -6.28 6.26 -5.62
N TYR A 15 -7.32 6.35 -6.43
CA TYR A 15 -7.93 7.62 -6.77
C TYR A 15 -9.25 7.38 -7.47
N PRO A 16 -10.30 8.06 -7.02
CA PRO A 16 -10.40 8.89 -5.81
C PRO A 16 -10.55 8.03 -4.55
N THR A 17 -10.40 8.65 -3.39
CA THR A 17 -10.35 7.91 -2.13
C THR A 17 -11.70 7.84 -1.39
N ALA A 18 -12.70 8.59 -1.84
CA ALA A 18 -13.93 8.75 -1.08
C ALA A 18 -14.65 7.45 -0.72
N LYS A 19 -14.49 6.43 -1.54
CA LYS A 19 -15.19 5.17 -1.32
C LYS A 19 -14.30 4.07 -0.78
N PHE A 20 -13.10 4.41 -0.31
CA PHE A 20 -12.21 3.42 0.25
C PHE A 20 -12.79 2.90 1.56
N LYS A 21 -12.82 1.60 1.72
CA LYS A 21 -13.34 0.97 2.93
C LYS A 21 -12.27 0.30 3.79
N ALA A 22 -11.10 0.07 3.22
CA ALA A 22 -10.05 -0.62 3.97
C ALA A 22 -9.69 0.05 5.30
N PRO A 23 -9.56 1.39 5.38
CA PRO A 23 -9.26 2.00 6.67
C PRO A 23 -10.33 1.73 7.72
N MET A 24 -11.60 1.66 7.31
CA MET A 24 -12.69 1.42 8.24
C MET A 24 -12.72 -0.02 8.72
N ILE A 25 -12.13 -0.92 7.96
CA ILE A 25 -12.06 -2.33 8.32
C ILE A 25 -10.81 -2.63 9.13
N TYR A 26 -9.65 -2.17 8.64
CA TYR A 26 -8.38 -2.54 9.25
C TYR A 26 -8.02 -1.72 10.49
N ASN A 27 -8.37 -0.43 10.54
CA ASN A 27 -7.96 0.38 11.69
C ASN A 27 -8.59 -0.07 12.99
N PRO A 28 -9.89 -0.39 13.05
CA PRO A 28 -10.45 -0.94 14.28
C PRO A 28 -9.77 -2.24 14.70
N TRP A 29 -9.41 -3.09 13.73
CA TRP A 29 -8.75 -4.34 14.02
C TRP A 29 -7.35 -4.10 14.59
N LEU A 30 -6.61 -3.13 14.01
CA LEU A 30 -5.28 -2.80 14.49
C LEU A 30 -5.34 -2.26 15.93
N VAL A 31 -6.34 -1.45 16.23
CA VAL A 31 -6.53 -0.95 17.59
C VAL A 31 -6.81 -2.12 18.54
N HIS A 32 -7.68 -3.03 18.12
CA HIS A 32 -8.04 -4.19 18.96
C HIS A 32 -6.82 -5.07 19.22
N GLN A 33 -5.94 -5.21 18.21
CA GLN A 33 -4.73 -6.02 18.35
C GLN A 33 -3.58 -5.24 19.02
N GLN A 34 -3.82 -3.99 19.39
CA GLN A 34 -2.82 -3.13 20.02
C GLN A 34 -1.60 -2.93 19.13
N VAL A 35 -1.81 -2.86 17.83
CA VAL A 35 -0.73 -2.60 16.87
C VAL A 35 -0.70 -1.11 16.59
N ASP A 36 0.47 -0.48 16.76
CA ASP A 36 0.60 0.96 16.55
C ASP A 36 0.86 1.23 15.07
N ALA A 37 -0.14 0.98 14.26
CA ALA A 37 -0.10 1.21 12.83
C ALA A 37 -1.49 1.63 12.36
N LYS A 38 -1.52 2.39 11.26
CA LYS A 38 -2.77 2.86 10.69
C LYS A 38 -2.75 2.68 9.19
N VAL A 39 -3.90 2.31 8.63
CA VAL A 39 -4.12 2.31 7.19
C VAL A 39 -4.69 3.68 6.83
N VAL A 40 -4.01 4.40 5.96
CA VAL A 40 -4.38 5.78 5.62
C VAL A 40 -4.63 5.88 4.12
N PRO A 41 -5.83 6.35 3.71
CA PRO A 41 -6.11 6.55 2.30
C PRO A 41 -5.24 7.68 1.76
N MET A 42 -4.63 7.45 0.61
CA MET A 42 -3.81 8.46 -0.04
C MET A 42 -4.21 8.53 -1.50
N GLY A 43 -4.76 9.66 -1.91
CA GLY A 43 -5.21 9.85 -3.27
C GLY A 43 -4.06 10.30 -4.15
N VAL A 44 -3.76 9.52 -5.18
CA VAL A 44 -2.68 9.84 -6.10
C VAL A 44 -3.23 9.68 -7.51
N LYS A 45 -3.16 10.73 -8.31
CA LYS A 45 -3.66 10.66 -9.67
C LYS A 45 -2.75 9.79 -10.52
N PRO A 46 -3.28 9.17 -11.59
CA PRO A 46 -2.47 8.29 -12.41
C PRO A 46 -1.20 8.93 -12.95
N GLU A 47 -1.26 10.21 -13.33
CA GLU A 47 -0.10 10.89 -13.90
C GLU A 47 1.02 11.12 -12.89
N ASP A 48 0.71 11.06 -11.59
CA ASP A 48 1.70 11.29 -10.55
C ASP A 48 2.18 10.00 -9.87
N TYR A 49 1.53 8.90 -10.14
CA TYR A 49 1.73 7.67 -9.38
C TYR A 49 3.17 7.14 -9.47
N ALA A 50 3.70 7.07 -10.69
CA ALA A 50 5.03 6.49 -10.88
C ALA A 50 6.12 7.27 -10.16
N ALA A 51 5.99 8.59 -10.09
CA ALA A 51 6.97 9.41 -9.40
C ALA A 51 6.77 9.35 -7.88
N PHE A 52 5.53 9.19 -7.45
CA PHE A 52 5.21 9.23 -6.03
C PHE A 52 5.66 7.97 -5.28
N VAL A 53 5.46 6.80 -5.85
CA VAL A 53 5.71 5.55 -5.13
C VAL A 53 7.14 5.40 -4.60
N PRO A 54 8.19 5.64 -5.40
CA PRO A 54 9.54 5.54 -4.87
C PRO A 54 9.79 6.52 -3.72
N MET A 55 9.20 7.70 -3.78
CA MET A 55 9.40 8.70 -2.74
C MET A 55 8.65 8.33 -1.47
N LEU A 56 7.46 7.75 -1.61
CA LEU A 56 6.69 7.31 -0.45
C LEU A 56 7.51 6.34 0.41
N PHE A 57 8.20 5.40 -0.24
CA PHE A 57 8.94 4.39 0.49
C PHE A 57 10.30 4.86 0.99
N LYS A 58 10.64 6.14 0.78
CA LYS A 58 11.78 6.73 1.42
C LYS A 58 11.40 7.27 2.80
N MET A 59 10.11 7.32 3.12
CA MET A 59 9.66 7.71 4.46
C MET A 59 9.97 6.56 5.41
N THR A 60 10.37 6.89 6.63
CA THR A 60 10.85 5.88 7.57
C THR A 60 9.75 5.13 8.30
N ASN A 61 8.53 5.64 8.29
CA ASN A 61 7.43 5.01 9.00
C ASN A 61 6.36 4.40 8.08
N ILE A 62 6.66 4.22 6.80
CA ILE A 62 5.78 3.51 5.89
C ILE A 62 6.22 2.05 5.84
N ILE A 63 5.35 1.14 6.28
CA ILE A 63 5.70 -0.27 6.35
C ILE A 63 5.11 -1.08 5.21
N GLY A 64 4.28 -0.48 4.39
CA GLY A 64 3.70 -1.15 3.24
C GLY A 64 2.63 -0.31 2.60
N ALA A 65 2.07 -0.81 1.52
CA ALA A 65 0.98 -0.13 0.83
C ALA A 65 -0.02 -1.14 0.31
N LEU A 66 -1.28 -0.75 0.34
CA LEU A 66 -2.37 -1.46 -0.33
C LEU A 66 -2.68 -0.63 -1.57
N VAL A 67 -2.90 -1.27 -2.68
CA VAL A 67 -3.10 -0.58 -3.96
C VAL A 67 -4.45 -0.94 -4.54
N THR A 68 -5.21 0.06 -4.95
CA THR A 68 -6.50 -0.15 -5.59
C THR A 68 -6.54 0.62 -6.91
N MET A 69 -7.69 0.65 -7.56
CA MET A 69 -7.84 1.30 -8.85
C MET A 69 -7.46 2.77 -8.76
N PRO A 70 -6.84 3.30 -9.76
CA PRO A 70 -6.50 2.71 -11.06
C PRO A 70 -5.05 2.23 -11.15
N HIS A 71 -4.39 1.96 -10.03
CA HIS A 71 -2.94 1.79 -9.99
C HIS A 71 -2.44 0.36 -9.99
N LYS A 72 -3.32 -0.64 -9.95
CA LYS A 72 -2.87 -2.02 -9.77
C LYS A 72 -1.93 -2.51 -10.87
N ILE A 73 -2.21 -2.16 -12.10
CA ILE A 73 -1.37 -2.59 -13.22
C ILE A 73 -0.06 -1.81 -13.26
N ALA A 74 -0.15 -0.49 -13.08
CA ALA A 74 1.04 0.35 -13.11
C ALA A 74 2.06 -0.04 -12.06
N THR A 75 1.61 -0.56 -10.93
CA THR A 75 2.48 -0.95 -9.83
C THR A 75 3.50 -2.01 -10.26
N CYS A 76 3.13 -2.90 -11.18
CA CYS A 76 4.03 -3.95 -11.62
C CYS A 76 5.33 -3.39 -12.20
N GLY A 77 5.28 -2.23 -12.84
CA GLY A 77 6.46 -1.60 -13.41
C GLY A 77 7.30 -0.82 -12.42
N LEU A 78 6.81 -0.68 -11.18
CA LEU A 78 7.49 0.13 -10.18
C LEU A 78 8.17 -0.69 -9.09
N VAL A 79 7.91 -2.00 -9.06
CA VAL A 79 8.52 -2.87 -8.04
C VAL A 79 9.61 -3.71 -8.68
N GLN A 80 10.61 -4.09 -7.90
CA GLN A 80 11.73 -4.88 -8.38
C GLN A 80 11.43 -6.37 -8.34
N HIS A 81 10.53 -6.79 -7.45
CA HIS A 81 10.19 -8.21 -7.28
C HIS A 81 8.69 -8.38 -7.38
N LEU A 82 8.25 -9.33 -8.19
CA LEU A 82 6.83 -9.68 -8.28
C LEU A 82 6.65 -11.08 -7.73
N SER A 83 5.61 -11.26 -6.92
CA SER A 83 5.24 -12.60 -6.48
C SER A 83 4.74 -13.37 -7.71
N PRO A 84 4.73 -14.71 -7.65
CA PRO A 84 4.17 -15.50 -8.76
C PRO A 84 2.73 -15.11 -9.08
N THR A 85 1.91 -14.84 -8.06
CA THR A 85 0.53 -14.44 -8.25
C THR A 85 0.44 -13.10 -8.97
N ALA A 86 1.28 -12.13 -8.57
CA ALA A 86 1.28 -10.82 -9.21
C ALA A 86 1.76 -10.92 -10.65
N ALA A 87 2.76 -11.75 -10.91
CA ALA A 87 3.30 -11.90 -12.26
C ALA A 87 2.24 -12.50 -13.19
N ILE A 88 1.49 -13.49 -12.72
CA ILE A 88 0.44 -14.09 -13.51
C ILE A 88 -0.70 -13.12 -13.75
N ALA A 89 -1.10 -12.39 -12.73
CA ALA A 89 -2.21 -11.45 -12.84
C ALA A 89 -1.87 -10.19 -13.62
N GLY A 90 -0.59 -9.86 -13.70
CA GLY A 90 -0.18 -8.60 -14.31
C GLY A 90 -0.62 -7.40 -13.50
N ALA A 91 -0.78 -7.56 -12.20
CA ALA A 91 -1.27 -6.51 -11.32
C ALA A 91 -0.80 -6.76 -9.90
N CYS A 92 -0.68 -5.69 -9.11
CA CYS A 92 -0.32 -5.77 -7.70
C CYS A 92 -1.33 -5.00 -6.88
N ASN A 93 -1.76 -5.57 -5.77
CA ASN A 93 -2.60 -4.84 -4.81
C ASN A 93 -1.90 -4.62 -3.47
N ALA A 94 -0.64 -4.97 -3.37
CA ALA A 94 0.15 -4.72 -2.18
C ALA A 94 1.61 -4.48 -2.55
N ILE A 95 2.26 -3.59 -1.83
CA ILE A 95 3.70 -3.31 -2.00
C ILE A 95 4.34 -3.40 -0.63
N ARG A 96 5.50 -4.06 -0.58
CA ARG A 96 6.28 -4.16 0.66
C ARG A 96 7.71 -3.69 0.40
N PRO A 97 8.25 -2.80 1.24
CA PRO A 97 9.66 -2.43 1.11
C PRO A 97 10.54 -3.54 1.67
N GLU A 98 11.63 -3.82 0.99
CA GLU A 98 12.58 -4.84 1.44
C GLU A 98 13.77 -4.14 2.12
N ALA A 99 14.52 -4.90 2.89
CA ALA A 99 15.64 -4.34 3.65
C ALA A 99 16.73 -3.75 2.75
N ASP A 100 16.85 -4.22 1.52
CA ASP A 100 17.88 -3.72 0.60
C ASP A 100 17.43 -2.50 -0.21
N GLY A 101 16.27 -1.96 0.12
CA GLY A 101 15.78 -0.77 -0.59
C GLY A 101 14.92 -1.06 -1.80
N THR A 102 14.75 -2.32 -2.17
CA THR A 102 13.88 -2.66 -3.29
C THR A 102 12.44 -2.81 -2.80
N LEU A 103 11.51 -2.89 -3.74
CA LEU A 103 10.09 -3.04 -3.45
C LEU A 103 9.61 -4.38 -4.01
N SER A 104 8.77 -5.06 -3.24
CA SER A 104 8.15 -6.30 -3.67
C SER A 104 6.65 -6.07 -3.85
N GLY A 105 6.10 -6.55 -4.95
CA GLY A 105 4.68 -6.43 -5.23
C GLY A 105 4.01 -7.79 -5.17
N ASP A 106 2.80 -7.81 -4.64
CA ASP A 106 2.03 -9.03 -4.52
C ASP A 106 0.60 -8.78 -4.96
N MET A 107 -0.09 -9.83 -5.32
CA MET A 107 -1.49 -9.78 -5.67
C MET A 107 -2.20 -10.82 -4.84
N PHE A 108 -2.86 -10.35 -3.78
CA PHE A 108 -3.64 -11.23 -2.94
C PHE A 108 -4.99 -11.41 -3.61
N ASP A 109 -5.53 -12.59 -3.47
CA ASP A 109 -6.76 -12.92 -4.07
C ASP A 109 -7.81 -11.93 -3.74
N GLY A 110 -8.38 -11.41 -4.76
CA GLY A 110 -9.37 -10.41 -4.57
C GLY A 110 -10.61 -10.87 -3.89
N GLU A 111 -10.67 -12.08 -3.56
CA GLU A 111 -11.78 -12.53 -2.87
C GLU A 111 -11.96 -11.64 -1.78
N GLY A 112 -10.92 -11.31 -1.31
CA GLY A 112 -11.02 -10.41 -0.22
C GLY A 112 -11.18 -9.03 -0.69
#